data_fe07b8a3ec65f77f2dda8d04a99d1e6d
#
_entry.id   fe07b8a3ec65f77f2dda8d04a99d1e6d
#
_cell.length_a   1.000
_cell.length_b   1.000
_cell.length_c   1.000
_cell.angle_alpha   90.00
_cell.angle_beta   90.00
_cell.angle_gamma   90.00
#
_symmetry.space_group_name_H-M   'P 1'
#
loop_
_entity.id
_entity.type
_entity.pdbx_description
1 polymer ?
#
loop_
_entity_poly.entity_id
_entity_poly.type
_entity_poly.pdbx_seq_one_letter_code
_entity_poly.pdbx_strand_id
1 'polypeptide(L)' 'FPLELSVYRDCIVKNSLKEASEAVHKLKHKIGVLGMIDSYELAETFEHSLRDGGNEKQAEFESALETVKAFIDQL' A
#
# COMPACT_ATOMS: atom_id res chain seq x y z
N PHE A 1 -3.77 -1.04 11.25
CA PHE A 1 -3.78 -0.49 9.87
C PHE A 1 -3.35 0.99 9.83
N PRO A 2 -3.84 1.87 10.72
CA PRO A 2 -3.40 3.27 10.66
C PRO A 2 -1.90 3.47 10.83
N LEU A 3 -1.24 2.63 11.63
CA LEU A 3 0.20 2.74 11.85
C LEU A 3 0.98 2.40 10.58
N GLU A 4 0.63 1.30 9.92
CA GLU A 4 1.29 0.89 8.69
C GLU A 4 1.10 1.91 7.57
N LEU A 5 -0.10 2.50 7.51
CA LEU A 5 -0.39 3.55 6.53
C LEU A 5 0.45 4.81 6.79
N SER A 6 0.60 5.18 8.05
CA SER A 6 1.43 6.31 8.44
C SER A 6 2.89 6.08 8.06
N VAL A 7 3.41 4.89 8.31
CA VAL A 7 4.79 4.52 7.93
C VAL A 7 4.96 4.58 6.41
N TYR A 8 3.98 4.08 5.66
CA TYR A 8 4.02 4.14 4.21
C TYR A 8 4.10 5.57 3.71
N ARG A 9 3.24 6.46 4.21
CA ARG A 9 3.22 7.86 3.79
C ARG A 9 4.52 8.57 4.11
N ASP A 10 5.09 8.27 5.27
CA ASP A 10 6.36 8.83 5.68
C ASP A 10 7.48 8.42 4.73
N CYS A 11 7.51 7.16 4.32
CA CYS A 11 8.49 6.66 3.36
C CYS A 11 8.36 7.33 2.01
N ILE A 12 7.13 7.59 1.56
CA ILE A 12 6.89 8.27 0.28
C ILE A 12 7.38 9.71 0.36
N VAL A 13 7.10 10.42 1.46
CA VAL A 13 7.56 11.79 1.66
C VAL A 13 9.08 11.86 1.64
N LYS A 14 9.75 10.89 2.25
CA LYS A 14 11.21 10.81 2.29
C LYS A 14 11.81 10.29 0.99
N ASN A 15 10.97 9.86 0.06
CA ASN A 15 11.40 9.28 -1.20
C ASN A 15 12.28 8.03 -1.02
N SER A 16 12.02 7.27 0.03
CA SER A 16 12.73 6.01 0.30
C SER A 16 11.97 4.85 -0.31
N LEU A 17 12.24 4.57 -1.59
CA LEU A 17 11.50 3.54 -2.32
C LEU A 17 11.66 2.15 -1.70
N LYS A 18 12.85 1.84 -1.19
CA LYS A 18 13.07 0.54 -0.55
C LYS A 18 12.21 0.37 0.69
N GLU A 19 12.21 1.37 1.57
CA GLU A 19 11.39 1.33 2.79
C GLU A 19 9.91 1.38 2.46
N ALA A 20 9.54 2.14 1.42
CA ALA A 20 8.17 2.19 0.96
C ALA A 20 7.69 0.82 0.48
N SER A 21 8.54 0.06 -0.23
CA SER A 21 8.17 -1.28 -0.67
C SER A 21 7.92 -2.22 0.51
N GLU A 22 8.69 -2.09 1.56
CA GLU A 22 8.48 -2.88 2.79
C GLU A 22 7.17 -2.51 3.47
N ALA A 23 6.85 -1.21 3.52
CA ALA A 23 5.59 -0.74 4.09
C ALA A 23 4.40 -1.24 3.27
N VAL A 24 4.50 -1.19 1.94
CA VAL A 24 3.48 -1.71 1.04
C VAL A 24 3.29 -3.21 1.25
N HIS A 25 4.37 -3.95 1.48
CA HIS A 25 4.31 -5.38 1.75
C HIS A 25 3.47 -5.67 3.00
N LYS A 26 3.67 -4.90 4.06
CA LYS A 26 2.89 -5.03 5.30
C LYS A 26 1.42 -4.68 5.08
N LEU A 27 1.16 -3.60 4.32
CA LEU A 27 -0.21 -3.22 3.97
C LEU A 27 -0.88 -4.31 3.14
N LYS A 28 -0.13 -4.91 2.22
CA LYS A 28 -0.63 -5.99 1.37
C LYS A 28 -1.14 -7.16 2.22
N HIS A 29 -0.40 -7.54 3.24
CA HIS A 29 -0.83 -8.61 4.15
C HIS A 29 -2.15 -8.27 4.84
N LYS A 30 -2.30 -7.04 5.30
CA LYS A 30 -3.56 -6.62 5.93
C LYS A 30 -4.72 -6.65 4.94
N ILE A 31 -4.47 -6.19 3.72
CA ILE A 31 -5.48 -6.19 2.66
C ILE A 31 -5.89 -7.63 2.33
N GLY A 32 -4.93 -8.55 2.29
CA GLY A 32 -5.20 -9.97 2.04
C GLY A 32 -6.08 -10.59 3.12
N VAL A 33 -5.85 -10.24 4.38
CA VAL A 33 -6.66 -10.71 5.50
C VAL A 33 -8.11 -10.25 5.36
N LEU A 34 -8.33 -9.04 4.82
CA LEU A 34 -9.67 -8.52 4.59
C LEU A 34 -10.37 -9.16 3.39
N GLY A 35 -9.66 -9.93 2.57
CA GLY A 35 -10.21 -10.58 1.40
C GLY A 35 -10.41 -9.67 0.20
N MET A 36 -9.79 -8.50 0.19
CA MET A 36 -9.88 -7.53 -0.91
C MET A 36 -8.85 -7.87 -1.98
N ILE A 37 -9.18 -8.83 -2.83
CA ILE A 37 -8.25 -9.39 -3.80
C ILE A 37 -7.72 -8.37 -4.79
N ASP A 38 -8.61 -7.51 -5.32
CA ASP A 38 -8.19 -6.49 -6.31
C ASP A 38 -7.17 -5.52 -5.71
N SER A 39 -7.42 -5.07 -4.49
CA SER A 39 -6.50 -4.18 -3.79
C SER A 39 -5.20 -4.89 -3.44
N TYR A 40 -5.27 -6.18 -3.10
CA TYR A 40 -4.10 -6.99 -2.83
C TYR A 40 -3.20 -7.10 -4.06
N GLU A 41 -3.78 -7.41 -5.21
CA GLU A 41 -3.02 -7.52 -6.47
C GLU A 41 -2.37 -6.19 -6.86
N LEU A 42 -3.10 -5.10 -6.67
CA LEU A 42 -2.56 -3.77 -6.96
C LEU A 42 -1.39 -3.43 -6.03
N ALA A 43 -1.52 -3.78 -4.74
CA ALA A 43 -0.44 -3.57 -3.78
C ALA A 43 0.79 -4.39 -4.16
N GLU A 44 0.61 -5.63 -4.61
CA GLU A 44 1.72 -6.47 -5.05
C GLU A 44 2.43 -5.86 -6.25
N THR A 45 1.67 -5.40 -7.23
CA THR A 45 2.23 -4.74 -8.42
C THR A 45 3.01 -3.48 -8.02
N PHE A 46 2.46 -2.69 -7.12
CA PHE A 46 3.11 -1.47 -6.66
C PHE A 46 4.39 -1.78 -5.88
N GLU A 47 4.36 -2.81 -5.05
CA GLU A 47 5.54 -3.25 -4.31
C GLU A 47 6.69 -3.60 -5.27
N HIS A 48 6.40 -4.35 -6.32
CA HIS A 48 7.38 -4.70 -7.34
C HIS A 48 7.91 -3.45 -8.05
N SER A 49 7.03 -2.52 -8.41
CA SER A 49 7.45 -1.28 -9.05
C SER A 49 8.39 -0.48 -8.16
N LEU A 50 8.12 -0.42 -6.88
CA LEU A 50 8.98 0.31 -5.93
C LEU A 50 10.36 -0.34 -5.82
N ARG A 51 10.43 -1.67 -5.83
CA ARG A 51 11.71 -2.38 -5.81
C ARG A 51 12.55 -2.12 -7.05
N ASP A 52 11.89 -1.90 -8.18
CA ASP A 52 12.56 -1.57 -9.44
C ASP A 52 12.88 -0.08 -9.55
N GLY A 53 12.54 0.70 -8.52
CA GLY A 53 12.81 2.12 -8.49
C GLY A 53 11.72 3.00 -9.10
N GLY A 54 10.55 2.43 -9.42
CA GLY A 54 9.44 3.17 -10.01
C GLY A 54 8.31 3.41 -9.01
N ASN A 55 7.51 4.43 -9.27
CA ASN A 55 6.35 4.73 -8.45
C ASN A 55 5.12 4.98 -9.31
N GLU A 56 5.07 4.34 -10.47
CA GLU A 56 4.02 4.57 -11.47
C GLU A 56 2.63 4.19 -10.96
N LYS A 57 2.56 3.21 -10.08
CA LYS A 57 1.28 2.72 -9.55
C LYS A 57 0.86 3.42 -8.25
N GLN A 58 1.61 4.43 -7.83
CA GLN A 58 1.35 5.10 -6.56
C GLN A 58 -0.06 5.67 -6.47
N ALA A 59 -0.50 6.41 -7.49
CA ALA A 59 -1.83 7.01 -7.49
C ALA A 59 -2.94 5.95 -7.40
N GLU A 60 -2.80 4.87 -8.16
CA GLU A 60 -3.76 3.78 -8.15
C GLU A 60 -3.78 3.08 -6.79
N PHE A 61 -2.60 2.84 -6.21
CA PHE A 61 -2.51 2.20 -4.90
C PHE A 61 -3.11 3.09 -3.81
N GLU A 62 -2.88 4.39 -3.84
CA GLU A 62 -3.45 5.30 -2.86
C GLU A 62 -4.96 5.36 -2.95
N SER A 63 -5.51 5.30 -4.16
CA SER A 63 -6.95 5.19 -4.36
C SER A 63 -7.49 3.90 -3.76
N ALA A 64 -6.78 2.79 -3.95
CA ALA A 64 -7.16 1.51 -3.36
C ALA A 64 -7.11 1.57 -1.83
N LEU A 65 -6.11 2.26 -1.27
CA LEU A 65 -6.01 2.42 0.18
C LEU A 65 -7.20 3.16 0.77
N GLU A 66 -7.71 4.17 0.07
CA GLU A 66 -8.90 4.86 0.52
C GLU A 66 -10.11 3.94 0.56
N THR A 67 -10.24 3.07 -0.45
CA THR A 67 -11.30 2.06 -0.47
C THR A 67 -11.15 1.08 0.71
N VAL A 68 -9.95 0.62 0.97
CA VAL A 68 -9.67 -0.28 2.10
C VAL A 68 -9.99 0.40 3.43
N LYS A 69 -9.57 1.65 3.58
CA LYS A 69 -9.82 2.42 4.79
C LYS A 69 -11.32 2.60 5.02
N ALA A 70 -12.07 2.93 3.98
CA ALA A 70 -13.52 3.08 4.08
C ALA A 70 -14.17 1.77 4.50
N PHE A 71 -13.70 0.64 3.97
CA PHE A 71 -14.19 -0.68 4.35
C PHE A 71 -13.94 -0.96 5.84
N ILE A 72 -12.73 -0.67 6.31
CA ILE A 72 -12.36 -0.89 7.71
C ILE A 72 -13.20 0.01 8.64
N ASP A 73 -13.42 1.25 8.23
CA ASP A 73 -14.19 2.20 9.05
C ASP A 73 -15.66 1.78 9.20
N GLN A 74 -16.15 0.90 8.34
CA GLN A 74 -17.51 0.37 8.42
C GLN A 74 -17.61 -0.84 9.36
N LEU A 75 -16.50 -1.42 9.74
CA LEU A 75 -16.50 -2.55 10.65
C LEU A 75 -16.75 -2.10 12.08
#